data_cc474d65bc780e5e855bf2b326aebfaf
#
_entry.id   cc474d65bc780e5e855bf2b326aebfaf
#
_cell.length_a   1.000
_cell.length_b   1.000
_cell.length_c   1.000
_cell.angle_alpha   90.00
_cell.angle_beta   90.00
_cell.angle_gamma   90.00
#
_symmetry.space_group_name_H-M   'P 1'
#
loop_
_entity.id
_entity.type
_entity.pdbx_description
1 polymer ?
#
loop_
_entity_poly.entity_id
_entity_poly.type
_entity_poly.pdbx_seq_one_letter_code
_entity_poly.pdbx_strand_id
1 'polypeptide(L)'
;MSILNRGWIYDSITRNQDSGSVSYRWTHGANDSYLGSGIFYYAIPYFLKARVCVCLGSGGGYVPRLMVDCIYELNETQMYGEGKYGEVYVVDATNSVNGEVDWSDEDSFLRTQFNPRFLNTTTDDAFYNFFVKRDIKIDYLHIDADHTYEGCKLDFDLYSTIMNENGIISIHDTDEKYWESFDTYEGEPHDVCTGPSEVVKEVSDEWETFNLFDYREKNSKLPSSGLTLLRKVND
;
A
#
# COMPACT_ATOMS: atom_id res chain seq x y z
N MET A 1 10.62 -4.72 -18.30
CA MET A 1 9.84 -3.56 -18.79
C MET A 1 10.17 -2.38 -17.89
N SER A 2 10.25 -1.14 -18.39
CA SER A 2 10.63 -0.02 -17.49
C SER A 2 9.39 0.57 -16.84
N ILE A 3 9.39 0.72 -15.49
CA ILE A 3 8.33 1.39 -14.73
C ILE A 3 8.07 2.82 -15.22
N LEU A 4 9.05 3.44 -15.87
CA LEU A 4 8.92 4.78 -16.44
C LEU A 4 8.27 4.79 -17.84
N ASN A 5 7.86 3.63 -18.35
CA ASN A 5 7.12 3.57 -19.62
C ASN A 5 5.68 4.08 -19.40
N ARG A 6 5.36 5.21 -20.03
CA ARG A 6 4.06 5.87 -19.91
C ARG A 6 2.87 5.00 -20.31
N GLY A 7 3.03 4.20 -21.37
CA GLY A 7 1.99 3.27 -21.82
C GLY A 7 1.71 2.19 -20.77
N TRP A 8 2.76 1.62 -20.17
CA TRP A 8 2.63 0.64 -19.13
C TRP A 8 1.97 1.23 -17.86
N ILE A 9 2.35 2.45 -17.45
CA ILE A 9 1.70 3.16 -16.33
C ILE A 9 0.20 3.30 -16.61
N TYR A 10 -0.16 3.77 -17.81
CA TYR A 10 -1.56 3.96 -18.18
C TYR A 10 -2.32 2.65 -18.23
N ASP A 11 -1.84 1.67 -19.02
CA ASP A 11 -2.61 0.47 -19.35
C ASP A 11 -2.63 -0.56 -18.22
N SER A 12 -1.58 -0.62 -17.39
CA SER A 12 -1.39 -1.70 -16.44
C SER A 12 -1.52 -1.26 -14.99
N ILE A 13 -1.14 -0.03 -14.65
CA ILE A 13 -1.09 0.43 -13.27
C ILE A 13 -2.26 1.33 -12.92
N THR A 14 -2.46 2.41 -13.68
CA THR A 14 -3.41 3.45 -13.32
C THR A 14 -4.81 3.22 -13.88
N ARG A 15 -4.98 2.27 -14.80
CA ARG A 15 -6.25 1.91 -15.40
C ARG A 15 -6.63 0.48 -15.06
N ASN A 16 -7.90 0.27 -14.69
CA ASN A 16 -8.51 -1.05 -14.72
C ASN A 16 -9.08 -1.28 -16.13
N GLN A 17 -8.60 -2.30 -16.82
CA GLN A 17 -9.09 -2.59 -18.18
C GLN A 17 -10.56 -2.99 -18.21
N ASP A 18 -11.07 -3.59 -17.12
CA ASP A 18 -12.47 -4.02 -17.03
C ASP A 18 -13.42 -2.86 -16.70
N SER A 19 -13.02 -1.92 -15.86
CA SER A 19 -13.83 -0.79 -15.41
C SER A 19 -13.37 0.59 -15.90
N GLY A 20 -12.20 0.65 -16.55
CA GLY A 20 -11.63 1.88 -17.12
C GLY A 20 -10.80 2.72 -16.15
N SER A 21 -10.90 2.55 -14.85
CA SER A 21 -10.10 3.29 -13.87
C SER A 21 -9.85 2.48 -12.60
N VAL A 22 -8.78 2.80 -11.90
CA VAL A 22 -8.45 2.23 -10.59
C VAL A 22 -9.01 3.15 -9.52
N SER A 23 -9.86 2.60 -8.64
CA SER A 23 -10.41 3.34 -7.52
C SER A 23 -9.33 3.85 -6.59
N TYR A 24 -9.60 4.99 -5.98
CA TYR A 24 -8.76 5.63 -4.96
C TYR A 24 -7.32 5.97 -5.36
N ARG A 25 -6.89 5.72 -6.61
CA ARG A 25 -5.53 6.14 -7.05
C ARG A 25 -5.26 7.65 -6.86
N TRP A 26 -6.34 8.45 -6.86
CA TRP A 26 -6.23 9.90 -6.68
C TRP A 26 -5.77 10.31 -5.27
N THR A 27 -6.06 9.50 -4.23
CA THR A 27 -5.55 9.74 -2.86
C THR A 27 -4.04 9.63 -2.80
N HIS A 28 -3.45 8.86 -3.70
CA HIS A 28 -2.00 8.75 -3.89
C HIS A 28 -1.42 9.85 -4.79
N GLY A 29 -2.20 10.84 -5.20
CA GLY A 29 -1.77 11.88 -6.14
C GLY A 29 -1.53 11.37 -7.56
N ALA A 30 -2.15 10.25 -7.93
CA ALA A 30 -1.95 9.60 -9.22
C ALA A 30 -3.05 9.90 -10.23
N ASN A 31 -2.72 9.80 -11.51
CA ASN A 31 -3.66 9.82 -12.64
C ASN A 31 -3.21 8.85 -13.74
N ASP A 32 -3.87 8.89 -14.90
CA ASP A 32 -3.60 7.99 -16.03
C ASP A 32 -2.16 7.99 -16.55
N SER A 33 -1.34 8.96 -16.21
CA SER A 33 0.02 9.09 -16.71
C SER A 33 1.06 9.49 -15.67
N TYR A 34 0.64 9.56 -14.40
CA TYR A 34 1.49 9.97 -13.30
C TYR A 34 1.21 9.13 -12.06
N LEU A 35 2.25 8.58 -11.46
CA LEU A 35 2.13 7.63 -10.34
C LEU A 35 1.93 8.30 -8.96
N GLY A 36 2.14 9.62 -8.84
CA GLY A 36 2.08 10.24 -7.51
C GLY A 36 3.04 9.56 -6.52
N SER A 37 2.54 9.27 -5.32
CA SER A 37 3.27 8.51 -4.31
C SER A 37 3.45 7.03 -4.69
N GLY A 38 2.76 6.54 -5.72
CA GLY A 38 2.87 5.16 -6.20
C GLY A 38 4.28 4.73 -6.56
N ILE A 39 5.13 5.67 -6.98
CA ILE A 39 6.55 5.38 -7.25
C ILE A 39 7.26 4.75 -6.04
N PHE A 40 6.88 5.11 -4.83
CA PHE A 40 7.47 4.59 -3.60
C PHE A 40 7.06 3.14 -3.32
N TYR A 41 5.84 2.73 -3.69
CA TYR A 41 5.38 1.35 -3.55
C TYR A 41 6.10 0.35 -4.46
N TYR A 42 6.79 0.87 -5.46
CA TYR A 42 7.72 0.12 -6.30
C TYR A 42 9.17 0.31 -5.84
N ALA A 43 9.62 1.55 -5.67
CA ALA A 43 11.04 1.87 -5.48
C ALA A 43 11.56 1.41 -4.11
N ILE A 44 10.76 1.47 -3.05
CA ILE A 44 11.20 1.05 -1.71
C ILE A 44 11.41 -0.47 -1.65
N PRO A 45 10.43 -1.33 -1.99
CA PRO A 45 10.67 -2.77 -2.02
C PRO A 45 11.79 -3.16 -3.00
N TYR A 46 11.93 -2.46 -4.13
CA TYR A 46 13.04 -2.68 -5.06
C TYR A 46 14.40 -2.40 -4.42
N PHE A 47 14.54 -1.25 -3.76
CA PHE A 47 15.77 -0.86 -3.05
C PHE A 47 16.13 -1.83 -1.93
N LEU A 48 15.14 -2.25 -1.15
CA LEU A 48 15.30 -3.24 -0.08
C LEU A 48 15.63 -4.64 -0.61
N LYS A 49 15.39 -4.92 -1.88
CA LYS A 49 15.36 -6.29 -2.44
C LYS A 49 14.37 -7.15 -1.64
N ALA A 50 13.22 -6.56 -1.36
CA ALA A 50 12.21 -7.17 -0.51
C ALA A 50 11.75 -8.52 -1.08
N ARG A 51 11.72 -9.55 -0.23
CA ARG A 51 11.20 -10.88 -0.58
C ARG A 51 9.74 -11.05 -0.19
N VAL A 52 9.32 -10.36 0.87
CA VAL A 52 7.95 -10.43 1.34
C VAL A 52 7.42 -9.00 1.46
N CYS A 53 6.46 -8.69 0.61
CA CYS A 53 5.69 -7.45 0.68
C CYS A 53 4.27 -7.77 1.15
N VAL A 54 3.72 -6.95 2.05
CA VAL A 54 2.34 -7.09 2.53
C VAL A 54 1.62 -5.76 2.34
N CYS A 55 0.42 -5.84 1.77
CA CYS A 55 -0.51 -4.72 1.65
C CYS A 55 -1.75 -5.03 2.50
N LEU A 56 -2.00 -4.23 3.52
CA LEU A 56 -3.21 -4.26 4.33
C LEU A 56 -4.18 -3.22 3.76
N GLY A 57 -5.34 -3.69 3.29
CA GLY A 57 -6.22 -2.87 2.46
C GLY A 57 -5.77 -2.84 0.99
N SER A 58 -6.63 -3.26 0.10
CA SER A 58 -6.30 -3.33 -1.33
C SER A 58 -6.79 -2.12 -2.11
N GLY A 59 -7.77 -1.40 -1.57
CA GLY A 59 -8.45 -0.32 -2.27
C GLY A 59 -8.87 -0.76 -3.68
N GLY A 60 -8.61 0.06 -4.67
CA GLY A 60 -8.80 -0.29 -6.08
C GLY A 60 -7.67 -1.14 -6.70
N GLY A 61 -6.79 -1.72 -5.90
CA GLY A 61 -5.66 -2.52 -6.37
C GLY A 61 -4.46 -1.70 -6.86
N TYR A 62 -4.43 -0.41 -6.61
CA TYR A 62 -3.34 0.46 -7.08
C TYR A 62 -1.99 0.10 -6.46
N VAL A 63 -1.93 0.04 -5.13
CA VAL A 63 -0.70 -0.30 -4.41
C VAL A 63 -0.24 -1.74 -4.69
N PRO A 64 -1.12 -2.76 -4.60
CA PRO A 64 -0.72 -4.13 -4.92
C PRO A 64 -0.12 -4.31 -6.31
N ARG A 65 -0.61 -3.62 -7.34
CA ARG A 65 -0.06 -3.70 -8.70
C ARG A 65 1.40 -3.30 -8.75
N LEU A 66 1.76 -2.21 -8.07
CA LEU A 66 3.13 -1.70 -8.04
C LEU A 66 4.07 -2.61 -7.25
N MET A 67 3.60 -3.16 -6.13
CA MET A 67 4.37 -4.14 -5.37
C MET A 67 4.62 -5.42 -6.17
N VAL A 68 3.59 -5.95 -6.83
CA VAL A 68 3.72 -7.17 -7.63
C VAL A 68 4.68 -6.97 -8.78
N ASP A 69 4.60 -5.84 -9.48
CA ASP A 69 5.50 -5.55 -10.59
C ASP A 69 6.96 -5.45 -10.12
N CYS A 70 7.20 -4.81 -8.98
CA CYS A 70 8.52 -4.77 -8.37
C CYS A 70 9.05 -6.18 -8.05
N ILE A 71 8.24 -7.00 -7.38
CA ILE A 71 8.66 -8.36 -6.99
C ILE A 71 8.84 -9.25 -8.23
N TYR A 72 8.02 -9.08 -9.25
CA TYR A 72 8.19 -9.77 -10.52
C TYR A 72 9.56 -9.45 -11.15
N GLU A 73 9.95 -8.18 -11.23
CA GLU A 73 11.25 -7.78 -11.76
C GLU A 73 12.42 -8.34 -10.93
N LEU A 74 12.33 -8.31 -9.60
CA LEU A 74 13.33 -8.89 -8.72
C LEU A 74 13.44 -10.42 -8.88
N ASN A 75 12.33 -11.10 -9.11
CA ASN A 75 12.28 -12.53 -9.40
C ASN A 75 12.95 -12.85 -10.77
N GLU A 76 12.58 -12.12 -11.82
CA GLU A 76 13.15 -12.30 -13.17
C GLU A 76 14.67 -12.05 -13.21
N THR A 77 15.15 -11.09 -12.44
CA THR A 77 16.59 -10.80 -12.33
C THR A 77 17.33 -11.76 -11.40
N GLN A 78 16.64 -12.73 -10.79
CA GLN A 78 17.19 -13.69 -9.83
C GLN A 78 17.91 -13.01 -8.65
N MET A 79 17.41 -11.85 -8.24
CA MET A 79 18.04 -11.03 -7.20
C MET A 79 18.23 -11.77 -5.87
N TYR A 80 17.40 -12.75 -5.59
CA TYR A 80 17.43 -13.55 -4.35
C TYR A 80 18.30 -14.81 -4.46
N GLY A 81 18.85 -15.09 -5.64
CA GLY A 81 19.56 -16.32 -5.97
C GLY A 81 18.67 -17.41 -6.53
N GLU A 82 19.30 -18.45 -7.08
CA GLU A 82 18.61 -19.54 -7.79
C GLU A 82 17.56 -20.23 -6.92
N GLY A 83 16.36 -20.41 -7.46
CA GLY A 83 15.25 -21.11 -6.80
C GLY A 83 14.58 -20.35 -5.65
N LYS A 84 14.95 -19.08 -5.41
CA LYS A 84 14.31 -18.23 -4.39
C LYS A 84 13.48 -17.14 -5.05
N TYR A 85 12.27 -16.94 -4.55
CA TYR A 85 11.31 -15.98 -5.10
C TYR A 85 10.79 -15.06 -4.01
N GLY A 86 10.48 -13.84 -4.40
CA GLY A 86 9.71 -12.91 -3.58
C GLY A 86 8.21 -13.08 -3.81
N GLU A 87 7.41 -12.64 -2.85
CA GLU A 87 5.97 -12.78 -2.83
C GLU A 87 5.30 -11.49 -2.33
N VAL A 88 4.09 -11.22 -2.85
CA VAL A 88 3.23 -10.13 -2.38
C VAL A 88 1.98 -10.74 -1.79
N TYR A 89 1.66 -10.36 -0.57
CA TYR A 89 0.41 -10.69 0.10
C TYR A 89 -0.49 -9.46 0.15
N VAL A 90 -1.75 -9.64 -0.16
CA VAL A 90 -2.79 -8.61 -0.03
C VAL A 90 -3.81 -9.13 0.96
N VAL A 91 -4.07 -8.37 2.01
CA VAL A 91 -5.07 -8.69 3.03
C VAL A 91 -6.20 -7.69 2.93
N ASP A 92 -7.40 -8.17 2.69
CA ASP A 92 -8.59 -7.34 2.61
C ASP A 92 -9.82 -8.16 3.01
N ALA A 93 -10.64 -7.61 3.87
CA ALA A 93 -11.89 -8.25 4.29
C ALA A 93 -12.96 -8.23 3.20
N THR A 94 -12.78 -7.39 2.16
CA THR A 94 -13.67 -7.30 1.01
C THR A 94 -12.98 -7.82 -0.25
N ASN A 95 -13.77 -8.39 -1.17
CA ASN A 95 -13.24 -8.82 -2.47
C ASN A 95 -13.26 -7.69 -3.49
N SER A 96 -14.09 -6.68 -3.25
CA SER A 96 -14.27 -5.56 -4.17
C SER A 96 -14.52 -4.27 -3.42
N VAL A 97 -14.02 -3.18 -3.96
CA VAL A 97 -14.29 -1.82 -3.48
C VAL A 97 -15.27 -1.18 -4.44
N ASN A 98 -16.46 -0.84 -3.96
CA ASN A 98 -17.54 -0.26 -4.76
C ASN A 98 -17.89 -1.08 -6.03
N GLY A 99 -17.63 -2.38 -6.02
CA GLY A 99 -17.86 -3.25 -7.18
C GLY A 99 -16.84 -3.12 -8.32
N GLU A 100 -15.75 -2.38 -8.10
CA GLU A 100 -14.77 -2.08 -9.16
C GLU A 100 -13.58 -3.06 -9.20
N VAL A 101 -13.30 -3.74 -8.09
CA VAL A 101 -12.18 -4.69 -8.00
C VAL A 101 -12.69 -5.97 -7.38
N ASP A 102 -12.55 -7.07 -8.07
CA ASP A 102 -12.87 -8.40 -7.56
C ASP A 102 -11.64 -9.30 -7.60
N TRP A 103 -11.00 -9.44 -6.45
CA TRP A 103 -9.86 -10.33 -6.28
C TRP A 103 -10.26 -11.81 -6.25
N SER A 104 -11.54 -12.13 -6.04
CA SER A 104 -12.05 -13.49 -6.03
C SER A 104 -12.23 -14.06 -7.43
N ASP A 105 -12.41 -13.22 -8.43
CA ASP A 105 -12.50 -13.63 -9.83
C ASP A 105 -11.10 -13.98 -10.37
N GLU A 106 -10.84 -15.27 -10.57
CA GLU A 106 -9.56 -15.77 -11.06
C GLU A 106 -9.26 -15.35 -12.50
N ASP A 107 -10.30 -15.04 -13.29
CA ASP A 107 -10.19 -14.58 -14.67
C ASP A 107 -10.06 -13.05 -14.76
N SER A 108 -10.19 -12.34 -13.65
CA SER A 108 -10.05 -10.88 -13.61
C SER A 108 -8.67 -10.42 -14.11
N PHE A 109 -8.61 -9.22 -14.65
CA PHE A 109 -7.36 -8.61 -15.10
C PHE A 109 -6.32 -8.55 -13.96
N LEU A 110 -6.75 -8.25 -12.74
CA LEU A 110 -5.86 -8.19 -11.58
C LEU A 110 -5.23 -9.55 -11.26
N ARG A 111 -6.04 -10.61 -11.22
CA ARG A 111 -5.53 -11.96 -10.94
C ARG A 111 -4.66 -12.48 -12.07
N THR A 112 -5.04 -12.28 -13.30
CA THR A 112 -4.30 -12.79 -14.46
C THR A 112 -2.99 -12.05 -14.72
N GLN A 113 -2.92 -10.75 -14.43
CA GLN A 113 -1.72 -9.94 -14.72
C GLN A 113 -0.80 -9.79 -13.50
N PHE A 114 -1.35 -9.67 -12.30
CA PHE A 114 -0.55 -9.39 -11.10
C PHE A 114 -0.51 -10.56 -10.11
N ASN A 115 -1.59 -11.30 -9.98
CA ASN A 115 -1.70 -12.51 -9.16
C ASN A 115 -0.98 -12.47 -7.79
N PRO A 116 -1.23 -11.48 -6.93
CA PRO A 116 -0.72 -11.50 -5.57
C PRO A 116 -1.38 -12.65 -4.79
N ARG A 117 -0.79 -13.03 -3.66
CA ARG A 117 -1.46 -13.93 -2.70
C ARG A 117 -2.51 -13.15 -1.94
N PHE A 118 -3.75 -13.26 -2.38
CA PHE A 118 -4.88 -12.57 -1.76
C PHE A 118 -5.44 -13.37 -0.58
N LEU A 119 -5.55 -12.70 0.57
CA LEU A 119 -6.13 -13.23 1.80
C LEU A 119 -7.42 -12.45 2.09
N ASN A 120 -8.55 -13.06 1.76
CA ASN A 120 -9.86 -12.45 2.00
C ASN A 120 -10.29 -12.67 3.46
N THR A 121 -9.81 -11.82 4.34
CA THR A 121 -10.07 -11.84 5.78
C THR A 121 -9.67 -10.50 6.40
N THR A 122 -10.01 -10.30 7.67
CA THR A 122 -9.54 -9.14 8.43
C THR A 122 -8.02 -9.19 8.66
N THR A 123 -7.42 -8.04 8.93
CA THR A 123 -5.96 -7.94 9.09
C THR A 123 -5.46 -8.70 10.32
N ASP A 124 -6.19 -8.67 11.43
CA ASP A 124 -5.88 -9.42 12.65
C ASP A 124 -6.01 -10.93 12.46
N ASP A 125 -7.07 -11.40 11.79
CA ASP A 125 -7.23 -12.82 11.46
C ASP A 125 -6.09 -13.31 10.53
N ALA A 126 -5.71 -12.53 9.53
CA ALA A 126 -4.56 -12.84 8.68
C ALA A 126 -3.27 -12.91 9.50
N PHE A 127 -3.04 -11.96 10.41
CA PHE A 127 -1.87 -11.94 11.27
C PHE A 127 -1.73 -13.24 12.06
N TYR A 128 -2.74 -13.58 12.87
CA TYR A 128 -2.68 -14.74 13.76
C TYR A 128 -2.78 -16.08 13.02
N ASN A 129 -3.64 -16.16 12.00
CA ASN A 129 -3.98 -17.43 11.36
C ASN A 129 -3.12 -17.74 10.14
N PHE A 130 -2.43 -16.77 9.57
CA PHE A 130 -1.59 -16.98 8.40
C PHE A 130 -0.12 -16.64 8.65
N PHE A 131 0.21 -15.38 8.95
CA PHE A 131 1.60 -14.90 9.03
C PHE A 131 2.36 -15.53 10.20
N VAL A 132 1.81 -15.44 11.42
CA VAL A 132 2.44 -16.00 12.64
C VAL A 132 2.57 -17.52 12.54
N LYS A 133 1.51 -18.21 12.12
CA LYS A 133 1.54 -19.70 12.01
C LYS A 133 2.57 -20.22 11.00
N ARG A 134 2.98 -19.41 10.04
CA ARG A 134 3.96 -19.76 9.00
C ARG A 134 5.33 -19.15 9.23
N ASP A 135 5.51 -18.44 10.35
CA ASP A 135 6.73 -17.71 10.68
C ASP A 135 7.20 -16.79 9.52
N ILE A 136 6.24 -16.10 8.89
CA ILE A 136 6.54 -15.19 7.78
C ILE A 136 7.04 -13.88 8.36
N LYS A 137 8.21 -13.43 7.89
CA LYS A 137 8.78 -12.12 8.19
C LYS A 137 8.61 -11.18 6.98
N ILE A 138 8.36 -9.91 7.25
CA ILE A 138 7.98 -8.91 6.25
C ILE A 138 9.14 -7.95 6.00
N ASP A 139 9.46 -7.70 4.74
CA ASP A 139 10.47 -6.70 4.34
C ASP A 139 9.84 -5.34 4.05
N TYR A 140 8.64 -5.34 3.47
CA TYR A 140 7.89 -4.13 3.20
C TYR A 140 6.41 -4.30 3.54
N LEU A 141 5.91 -3.45 4.42
CA LEU A 141 4.51 -3.41 4.85
C LEU A 141 3.87 -2.10 4.38
N HIS A 142 2.68 -2.17 3.81
CA HIS A 142 1.82 -1.02 3.56
C HIS A 142 0.54 -1.15 4.36
N ILE A 143 0.20 -0.13 5.15
CA ILE A 143 -1.01 -0.06 5.97
C ILE A 143 -1.94 0.99 5.35
N ASP A 144 -3.11 0.54 4.90
CA ASP A 144 -4.13 1.33 4.22
C ASP A 144 -5.51 0.62 4.29
N ALA A 145 -5.83 0.00 5.43
CA ALA A 145 -7.05 -0.79 5.62
C ALA A 145 -8.12 -0.01 6.38
N ASP A 146 -8.06 0.03 7.68
CA ASP A 146 -8.98 0.78 8.54
C ASP A 146 -8.34 2.11 8.94
N HIS A 147 -8.98 3.23 8.53
CA HIS A 147 -8.48 4.58 8.77
C HIS A 147 -8.87 5.14 10.16
N THR A 148 -9.56 4.37 10.99
CA THR A 148 -9.72 4.72 12.40
C THR A 148 -8.39 4.62 13.14
N TYR A 149 -8.23 5.37 14.23
CA TYR A 149 -7.03 5.24 15.06
C TYR A 149 -6.85 3.81 15.58
N GLU A 150 -7.92 3.20 16.09
CA GLU A 150 -7.90 1.85 16.64
C GLU A 150 -7.52 0.80 15.59
N GLY A 151 -8.07 0.89 14.39
CA GLY A 151 -7.78 -0.05 13.30
C GLY A 151 -6.36 0.08 12.80
N CYS A 152 -5.93 1.29 12.46
CA CYS A 152 -4.56 1.55 12.00
C CYS A 152 -3.51 1.20 13.09
N LYS A 153 -3.81 1.52 14.35
CA LYS A 153 -2.94 1.18 15.48
C LYS A 153 -2.82 -0.33 15.69
N LEU A 154 -3.93 -1.05 15.59
CA LEU A 154 -3.94 -2.50 15.67
C LEU A 154 -3.07 -3.12 14.58
N ASP A 155 -3.22 -2.68 13.33
CA ASP A 155 -2.43 -3.15 12.21
C ASP A 155 -0.93 -2.87 12.44
N PHE A 156 -0.60 -1.67 12.86
CA PHE A 156 0.78 -1.31 13.16
C PHE A 156 1.36 -2.17 14.29
N ASP A 157 0.67 -2.29 15.42
CA ASP A 157 1.15 -3.02 16.60
C ASP A 157 1.37 -4.51 16.32
N LEU A 158 0.46 -5.12 15.57
CA LEU A 158 0.59 -6.53 15.22
C LEU A 158 1.74 -6.74 14.21
N TYR A 159 1.68 -6.09 13.08
CA TYR A 159 2.57 -6.39 11.96
C TYR A 159 4.00 -5.88 12.15
N SER A 160 4.20 -4.82 12.93
CA SER A 160 5.55 -4.34 13.28
C SER A 160 6.39 -5.40 14.01
N THR A 161 5.74 -6.32 14.74
CA THR A 161 6.41 -7.42 15.47
C THR A 161 7.02 -8.49 14.57
N ILE A 162 6.53 -8.59 13.35
CA ILE A 162 7.00 -9.57 12.36
C ILE A 162 7.77 -8.95 11.19
N MET A 163 8.13 -7.68 11.31
CA MET A 163 9.05 -7.05 10.35
C MET A 163 10.46 -7.65 10.45
N ASN A 164 11.13 -7.72 9.29
CA ASN A 164 12.57 -7.95 9.26
C ASN A 164 13.32 -6.72 9.81
N GLU A 165 14.55 -6.90 10.29
CA GLU A 165 15.36 -5.87 10.95
C GLU A 165 15.51 -4.57 10.14
N ASN A 166 15.65 -4.69 8.82
CA ASN A 166 15.75 -3.53 7.92
C ASN A 166 14.47 -3.27 7.13
N GLY A 167 13.35 -3.85 7.58
CA GLY A 167 12.07 -3.66 6.92
C GLY A 167 11.55 -2.24 7.06
N ILE A 168 10.74 -1.83 6.10
CA ILE A 168 10.09 -0.52 6.08
C ILE A 168 8.59 -0.71 6.12
N ILE A 169 7.94 0.08 6.98
CA ILE A 169 6.48 0.22 7.02
C ILE A 169 6.11 1.52 6.32
N SER A 170 5.09 1.50 5.50
CA SER A 170 4.46 2.69 4.95
C SER A 170 3.01 2.78 5.43
N ILE A 171 2.60 3.95 5.90
CA ILE A 171 1.22 4.25 6.31
C ILE A 171 0.70 5.34 5.38
N HIS A 172 -0.46 5.07 4.76
CA HIS A 172 -1.14 6.03 3.89
C HIS A 172 -2.06 6.97 4.69
N ASP A 173 -2.60 8.00 4.03
CA ASP A 173 -3.53 8.97 4.59
C ASP A 173 -3.03 9.74 5.82
N THR A 174 -1.74 10.03 5.86
CA THR A 174 -1.07 10.64 7.02
C THR A 174 -0.97 12.16 6.98
N ASP A 175 -1.46 12.85 5.92
CA ASP A 175 -1.47 14.31 5.84
C ASP A 175 -2.78 14.90 6.38
N GLU A 176 -2.78 15.31 7.64
CA GLU A 176 -3.93 15.95 8.28
C GLU A 176 -4.45 17.18 7.53
N LYS A 177 -3.55 17.99 6.96
CA LYS A 177 -3.93 19.20 6.23
C LYS A 177 -4.68 18.88 4.95
N TYR A 178 -4.40 17.74 4.36
CA TYR A 178 -5.16 17.26 3.22
C TYR A 178 -6.61 17.01 3.65
N TRP A 179 -6.82 16.27 4.72
CA TRP A 179 -8.14 15.92 5.22
C TRP A 179 -8.90 17.12 5.79
N GLU A 180 -8.24 18.04 6.50
CA GLU A 180 -8.83 19.32 6.93
C GLU A 180 -9.36 20.16 5.75
N SER A 181 -8.76 20.03 4.57
CA SER A 181 -9.20 20.78 3.37
C SER A 181 -10.45 20.21 2.70
N PHE A 182 -10.83 18.98 3.01
CA PHE A 182 -12.05 18.32 2.53
C PHE A 182 -13.29 18.66 3.35
N ASP A 183 -13.36 19.83 3.90
CA ASP A 183 -14.36 20.33 4.86
C ASP A 183 -15.81 20.29 4.39
N THR A 184 -16.14 19.61 3.31
CA THR A 184 -17.53 19.44 2.88
C THR A 184 -17.70 18.41 1.76
N TYR A 185 -17.41 17.17 1.98
CA TYR A 185 -18.05 16.15 1.17
C TYR A 185 -19.27 15.60 1.92
N GLU A 186 -20.47 16.21 1.63
CA GLU A 186 -21.78 15.69 1.94
C GLU A 186 -22.07 15.21 3.39
N GLY A 187 -21.57 15.94 4.43
CA GLY A 187 -22.18 15.82 5.77
C GLY A 187 -21.78 14.62 6.62
N GLU A 188 -20.82 13.82 6.21
CA GLU A 188 -20.22 12.81 7.08
C GLU A 188 -18.98 13.39 7.79
N PRO A 189 -18.82 13.16 9.09
CA PRO A 189 -17.67 13.66 9.83
C PRO A 189 -16.39 13.03 9.31
N HIS A 190 -15.39 13.85 8.98
CA HIS A 190 -14.07 13.46 8.50
C HIS A 190 -13.15 12.83 9.57
N ASP A 191 -13.67 12.52 10.75
CA ASP A 191 -12.92 11.94 11.87
C ASP A 191 -12.29 10.57 11.55
N VAL A 192 -12.79 9.90 10.53
CA VAL A 192 -12.37 8.54 10.15
C VAL A 192 -10.98 8.50 9.51
N CYS A 193 -10.52 9.59 8.92
CA CYS A 193 -9.24 9.61 8.18
C CYS A 193 -8.08 10.25 8.97
N THR A 194 -8.27 10.62 10.23
CA THR A 194 -7.18 11.16 11.07
C THR A 194 -6.37 10.09 11.79
N GLY A 195 -6.91 8.89 11.93
CA GLY A 195 -6.28 7.79 12.64
C GLY A 195 -4.85 7.48 12.20
N PRO A 196 -4.55 7.35 10.89
CA PRO A 196 -3.20 7.11 10.42
C PRO A 196 -2.17 8.16 10.87
N SER A 197 -2.54 9.45 10.85
CA SER A 197 -1.66 10.53 11.30
C SER A 197 -1.44 10.51 12.81
N GLU A 198 -2.45 10.15 13.60
CA GLU A 198 -2.35 10.01 15.04
C GLU A 198 -1.43 8.85 15.43
N VAL A 199 -1.55 7.70 14.75
CA VAL A 199 -0.64 6.56 14.94
C VAL A 199 0.80 6.95 14.63
N VAL A 200 1.06 7.63 13.52
CA VAL A 200 2.40 8.10 13.16
C VAL A 200 2.99 9.01 14.23
N LYS A 201 2.21 9.95 14.78
CA LYS A 201 2.67 10.83 15.86
C LYS A 201 3.05 10.05 17.12
N GLU A 202 2.24 9.07 17.51
CA GLU A 202 2.50 8.26 18.70
C GLU A 202 3.79 7.45 18.60
N VAL A 203 4.05 6.85 17.43
CA VAL A 203 5.20 5.95 17.26
C VAL A 203 6.49 6.69 16.88
N SER A 204 6.44 7.97 16.56
CA SER A 204 7.57 8.76 16.07
C SER A 204 8.76 8.88 17.04
N ASP A 205 8.57 8.64 18.32
CA ASP A 205 9.65 8.64 19.31
C ASP A 205 10.49 7.34 19.27
N GLU A 206 9.92 6.25 18.77
CA GLU A 206 10.57 4.93 18.72
C GLU A 206 10.96 4.51 17.29
N TRP A 207 10.44 5.21 16.27
CA TRP A 207 10.62 4.91 14.86
C TRP A 207 11.18 6.11 14.12
N GLU A 208 12.17 5.87 13.26
CA GLU A 208 12.54 6.88 12.27
C GLU A 208 11.37 7.08 11.30
N THR A 209 10.89 8.32 11.18
CA THR A 209 9.77 8.66 10.31
C THR A 209 10.21 9.56 9.16
N PHE A 210 9.68 9.32 7.98
CA PHE A 210 9.87 10.18 6.82
C PHE A 210 8.53 10.45 6.13
N ASN A 211 8.05 11.69 6.29
CA ASN A 211 6.76 12.12 5.76
C ASN A 211 6.90 12.59 4.31
N LEU A 212 6.11 12.01 3.43
CA LEU A 212 6.00 12.35 2.02
C LEU A 212 4.67 13.08 1.79
N PHE A 213 4.62 14.33 2.22
CA PHE A 213 3.45 15.18 2.04
C PHE A 213 3.61 16.04 0.78
N ASP A 214 2.51 16.27 0.08
CA ASP A 214 2.52 17.15 -1.08
C ASP A 214 2.34 18.60 -0.63
N TYR A 215 3.46 19.31 -0.47
CA TYR A 215 3.48 20.72 -0.09
C TYR A 215 3.21 21.69 -1.24
N ARG A 216 2.83 21.19 -2.41
CA ARG A 216 2.51 22.09 -3.51
C ARG A 216 1.29 22.93 -3.19
N GLU A 217 1.32 24.21 -3.64
CA GLU A 217 0.27 25.18 -3.40
C GLU A 217 -1.14 24.61 -3.69
N LYS A 218 -2.17 25.17 -3.05
CA LYS A 218 -3.62 24.85 -3.16
C LYS A 218 -4.17 24.63 -4.59
N ASN A 219 -3.36 24.86 -5.62
CA ASN A 219 -3.68 24.69 -7.04
C ASN A 219 -3.08 23.43 -7.66
N SER A 220 -2.46 22.54 -6.87
CA SER A 220 -2.01 21.25 -7.39
C SER A 220 -3.25 20.43 -7.80
N LYS A 221 -3.29 20.00 -9.04
CA LYS A 221 -4.40 19.23 -9.59
C LYS A 221 -4.51 17.81 -9.06
N LEU A 222 -3.51 17.35 -8.27
CA LEU A 222 -3.39 15.97 -7.79
C LEU A 222 -2.69 15.99 -6.41
N PRO A 223 -3.35 16.47 -5.36
CA PRO A 223 -2.80 16.36 -4.01
C PRO A 223 -2.82 14.88 -3.58
N SER A 224 -1.77 14.44 -2.87
CA SER A 224 -1.76 13.15 -2.18
C SER A 224 -2.23 13.36 -0.75
N SER A 225 -2.97 12.39 -0.21
CA SER A 225 -3.43 12.38 1.19
C SER A 225 -2.30 12.07 2.19
N GLY A 226 -1.09 11.96 1.70
CA GLY A 226 0.11 11.74 2.50
C GLY A 226 0.52 10.27 2.60
N LEU A 227 1.82 10.08 2.67
CA LEU A 227 2.46 8.79 2.91
C LEU A 227 3.59 8.99 3.92
N THR A 228 3.59 8.20 4.99
CA THR A 228 4.69 8.19 5.96
C THR A 228 5.41 6.86 5.91
N LEU A 229 6.73 6.92 5.82
CA LEU A 229 7.60 5.77 5.92
C LEU A 229 8.17 5.68 7.33
N LEU A 230 8.20 4.46 7.87
CA LEU A 230 8.71 4.19 9.20
C LEU A 230 9.77 3.08 9.13
N ARG A 231 10.86 3.29 9.86
CA ARG A 231 11.90 2.29 10.08
C ARG A 231 12.20 2.20 11.57
N LYS A 232 12.32 0.98 12.09
CA LYS A 232 12.69 0.79 13.48
C LYS A 232 14.09 1.35 13.75
N VAL A 233 14.21 2.15 14.81
CA VAL A 233 15.54 2.59 15.28
C VAL A 233 16.27 1.37 15.83
N ASN A 234 17.40 1.04 15.24
CA ASN A 234 18.28 -0.01 15.76
C ASN A 234 19.30 0.68 16.70
N ASP A 235 19.36 0.22 17.94
CA ASP A 235 20.36 0.64 18.93
C ASP A 235 21.79 0.29 18.52
#